data_35a372ff46e8fba939b4cb55749412d0
#
_entry.id   35a372ff46e8fba939b4cb55749412d0
#
_cell.length_a   1.000
_cell.length_b   1.000
_cell.length_c   1.000
_cell.angle_alpha   90.00
_cell.angle_beta   90.00
_cell.angle_gamma   90.00
#
_symmetry.space_group_name_H-M   'P 1'
#
loop_
_entity.id
_entity.type
_entity.pdbx_description
1 polymer ?
#
loop_
_entity_poly.entity_id
_entity_poly.type
_entity_poly.pdbx_seq_one_letter_code
_entity_poly.pdbx_strand_id
1 'polypeptide(L)'
;MAKKRVTKYTLRRRRAVAVLILLLLIIIIAVIANACSDDNKVSKGKAKNESSTSQTTTTTKPSQQNIIINTTTTVANMLNQNTTTTTTAAEKGDVESISLTFYAANIKVGDKKMPIVTMSPSNAKDKSEIWESSNTVIATVDEKGNILGVSPGTCYITVKSKSNPEVYAEVKVTVVANEEDAETTPTSSDASQPTYVKGVLIANKSYALPKDYNPGLDPTTKSQFELLSADAKKEGLDIHLSSGFRSYDYQKRIYNNYVNAYGQSTADTFSARPGHSEHQTGLAIDVNSIDDSFAATPESAWLASNAHRYGFIIRYPKGKEHITGYKYESWHIRYLGVDTATAVYNSGLTLEEYLGIDSKYSN
;
A
#
# COMPACT_ATOMS: atom_id res chain seq x y z
N MET A 1 1.26 36.14 -41.04
CA MET A 1 1.93 34.82 -40.89
C MET A 1 3.44 35.03 -40.73
N ALA A 2 3.97 34.95 -39.50
CA ALA A 2 5.41 35.13 -39.24
C ALA A 2 6.12 33.76 -39.19
N LYS A 3 6.94 33.45 -40.17
CA LYS A 3 7.83 32.27 -40.16
C LYS A 3 8.90 32.42 -39.08
N LYS A 4 8.87 31.64 -38.00
CA LYS A 4 9.93 31.54 -37.00
C LYS A 4 11.25 31.11 -37.67
N ARG A 5 12.24 32.00 -37.73
CA ARG A 5 13.59 31.66 -38.15
C ARG A 5 14.22 30.74 -37.10
N VAL A 6 14.42 29.48 -37.43
CA VAL A 6 15.23 28.54 -36.63
C VAL A 6 16.69 28.99 -36.70
N THR A 7 17.29 29.36 -35.57
CA THR A 7 18.68 29.85 -35.54
C THR A 7 19.67 28.71 -35.85
N LYS A 8 20.77 29.04 -36.57
CA LYS A 8 21.83 28.08 -36.93
C LYS A 8 22.40 27.29 -35.74
N TYR A 9 22.24 27.81 -34.52
CA TYR A 9 22.66 27.19 -33.27
C TYR A 9 21.79 25.99 -32.91
N THR A 10 20.47 26.08 -33.04
CA THR A 10 19.53 24.96 -32.73
C THR A 10 19.69 23.82 -33.73
N LEU A 11 20.06 24.13 -34.99
CA LEU A 11 20.29 23.11 -36.00
C LEU A 11 21.58 22.33 -35.75
N ARG A 12 22.65 22.99 -35.31
CA ARG A 12 23.91 22.34 -34.92
C ARG A 12 23.74 21.44 -33.70
N ARG A 13 23.01 21.88 -32.68
CA ARG A 13 22.75 21.10 -31.49
C ARG A 13 21.92 19.84 -31.79
N ARG A 14 20.91 19.93 -32.65
CA ARG A 14 20.10 18.76 -33.10
C ARG A 14 20.95 17.77 -33.91
N ARG A 15 21.87 18.23 -34.76
CA ARG A 15 22.78 17.34 -35.49
C ARG A 15 23.79 16.65 -34.54
N ALA A 16 24.31 17.34 -33.55
CA ALA A 16 25.21 16.74 -32.55
C ALA A 16 24.55 15.67 -31.73
N VAL A 17 23.27 15.89 -31.27
CA VAL A 17 22.49 14.89 -30.54
C VAL A 17 22.16 13.68 -31.41
N ALA A 18 21.80 13.89 -32.68
CA ALA A 18 21.53 12.79 -33.62
C ALA A 18 22.78 11.91 -33.87
N VAL A 19 23.96 12.52 -33.99
CA VAL A 19 25.23 11.80 -34.15
C VAL A 19 25.57 10.99 -32.87
N LEU A 20 25.30 11.55 -31.69
CA LEU A 20 25.57 10.87 -30.42
C LEU A 20 24.64 9.63 -30.25
N ILE A 21 23.37 9.75 -30.63
CA ILE A 21 22.40 8.62 -30.63
C ILE A 21 22.84 7.55 -31.61
N LEU A 22 23.31 7.93 -32.81
CA LEU A 22 23.77 6.95 -33.79
C LEU A 22 25.02 6.19 -33.32
N LEU A 23 25.97 6.87 -32.67
CA LEU A 23 27.13 6.23 -32.06
C LEU A 23 26.79 5.27 -30.95
N LEU A 24 25.82 5.62 -30.09
CA LEU A 24 25.30 4.73 -29.04
C LEU A 24 24.64 3.48 -29.61
N LEU A 25 23.86 3.61 -30.69
CA LEU A 25 23.25 2.47 -31.38
C LEU A 25 24.30 1.52 -31.99
N ILE A 26 25.38 2.06 -32.57
CA ILE A 26 26.48 1.26 -33.11
C ILE A 26 27.20 0.48 -31.99
N ILE A 27 27.41 1.09 -30.81
CA ILE A 27 28.02 0.43 -29.66
C ILE A 27 27.12 -0.70 -29.16
N ILE A 28 25.81 -0.49 -29.08
CA ILE A 28 24.85 -1.51 -28.65
C ILE A 28 24.85 -2.69 -29.62
N ILE A 29 24.84 -2.44 -30.94
CA ILE A 29 24.92 -3.50 -31.96
C ILE A 29 26.23 -4.29 -31.86
N ALA A 30 27.36 -3.61 -31.59
CA ALA A 30 28.66 -4.27 -31.42
C ALA A 30 28.69 -5.16 -30.15
N VAL A 31 28.06 -4.73 -29.05
CA VAL A 31 27.94 -5.53 -27.82
C VAL A 31 27.09 -6.76 -28.05
N ILE A 32 25.95 -6.62 -28.76
CA ILE A 32 25.07 -7.75 -29.08
C ILE A 32 25.76 -8.75 -30.03
N ALA A 33 26.50 -8.26 -31.02
CA ALA A 33 27.26 -9.12 -31.95
C ALA A 33 28.38 -9.89 -31.25
N ASN A 34 29.02 -9.30 -30.22
CA ASN A 34 30.06 -9.96 -29.44
C ASN A 34 29.49 -11.01 -28.46
N ALA A 35 28.27 -10.77 -27.93
CA ALA A 35 27.58 -11.72 -27.06
C ALA A 35 27.10 -12.98 -27.81
N CYS A 36 26.87 -12.90 -29.12
CA CYS A 36 26.46 -14.03 -29.95
C CYS A 36 27.63 -14.88 -30.51
N SER A 37 28.91 -14.51 -30.23
CA SER A 37 30.10 -15.20 -30.77
C SER A 37 30.66 -16.30 -29.89
N ASP A 38 30.20 -16.46 -28.65
CA ASP A 38 30.83 -17.38 -27.70
C ASP A 38 30.18 -18.79 -27.59
N ASP A 39 29.13 -19.10 -28.38
CA ASP A 39 28.40 -20.36 -28.27
C ASP A 39 28.76 -21.43 -29.35
N ASN A 40 29.96 -21.44 -29.92
CA ASN A 40 30.37 -22.46 -30.88
C ASN A 40 31.77 -23.05 -30.66
N LYS A 41 31.97 -23.76 -29.52
CA LYS A 41 33.04 -24.75 -29.38
C LYS A 41 32.52 -25.98 -28.66
N VAL A 42 31.88 -26.87 -29.40
CA VAL A 42 31.66 -28.26 -28.97
C VAL A 42 32.84 -29.08 -29.47
N SER A 43 33.64 -29.58 -28.57
CA SER A 43 34.71 -30.53 -28.86
C SER A 43 34.16 -31.96 -29.00
N LYS A 44 34.46 -32.58 -30.12
CA LYS A 44 34.28 -34.04 -30.38
C LYS A 44 35.25 -34.83 -29.50
N GLY A 45 34.75 -35.70 -28.63
CA GLY A 45 35.50 -36.71 -27.91
C GLY A 45 34.82 -38.07 -28.01
N LYS A 46 35.56 -39.04 -28.54
CA LYS A 46 35.18 -40.41 -28.96
C LYS A 46 34.62 -41.27 -27.83
N ALA A 47 33.65 -42.09 -28.20
CA ALA A 47 33.23 -43.31 -27.50
C ALA A 47 34.32 -44.38 -27.42
N LYS A 48 34.39 -45.07 -26.26
CA LYS A 48 34.83 -46.45 -26.17
C LYS A 48 34.00 -47.17 -25.11
N ASN A 49 33.36 -48.21 -25.56
CA ASN A 49 32.74 -49.26 -24.77
C ASN A 49 33.81 -49.96 -23.90
N GLU A 50 33.45 -50.35 -22.69
CA GLU A 50 33.74 -51.71 -22.20
C GLU A 50 32.79 -52.08 -21.04
N SER A 51 32.48 -53.35 -21.04
CA SER A 51 31.48 -54.19 -20.42
C SER A 51 31.84 -54.62 -19.00
N SER A 52 30.82 -55.07 -18.27
CA SER A 52 30.73 -56.08 -17.20
C SER A 52 31.25 -55.70 -15.82
N THR A 53 30.51 -55.94 -14.74
CA THR A 53 30.11 -57.16 -14.11
C THR A 53 29.32 -56.87 -12.84
N SER A 54 28.29 -57.64 -12.61
CA SER A 54 27.41 -57.67 -11.43
C SER A 54 28.22 -57.98 -10.14
N GLN A 55 27.81 -57.29 -9.05
CA GLN A 55 27.78 -57.94 -7.74
C GLN A 55 26.65 -57.45 -6.88
N THR A 56 25.80 -58.40 -6.52
CA THR A 56 24.74 -58.38 -5.54
C THR A 56 25.34 -58.27 -4.14
N THR A 57 24.87 -57.32 -3.34
CA THR A 57 24.91 -57.47 -1.88
C THR A 57 23.65 -56.88 -1.28
N THR A 58 22.86 -57.77 -0.77
CA THR A 58 21.80 -57.60 0.22
C THR A 58 22.32 -56.92 1.47
N THR A 59 21.61 -55.90 1.97
CA THR A 59 21.38 -55.76 3.42
C THR A 59 20.32 -54.70 3.75
N THR A 60 19.31 -55.21 4.43
CA THR A 60 18.53 -54.67 5.56
C THR A 60 17.94 -53.27 5.47
N LYS A 61 16.64 -53.32 5.32
CA LYS A 61 15.64 -52.30 5.66
C LYS A 61 15.72 -51.91 7.15
N PRO A 62 15.73 -50.64 7.52
CA PRO A 62 15.20 -50.20 8.80
C PRO A 62 13.77 -49.74 8.63
N SER A 63 13.00 -50.13 9.59
CA SER A 63 11.57 -49.92 9.81
C SER A 63 11.07 -48.48 9.55
N GLN A 64 9.99 -48.42 8.83
CA GLN A 64 9.13 -47.21 8.78
C GLN A 64 8.63 -46.91 10.17
N GLN A 65 9.07 -45.85 10.78
CA GLN A 65 8.30 -45.16 11.80
C GLN A 65 7.34 -44.19 11.07
N ASN A 66 6.06 -44.47 11.24
CA ASN A 66 4.97 -43.65 10.81
C ASN A 66 5.06 -42.25 11.47
N ILE A 67 5.53 -41.26 10.73
CA ILE A 67 5.24 -39.87 11.04
C ILE A 67 3.90 -39.59 10.40
N ILE A 68 2.82 -39.82 11.15
CA ILE A 68 1.51 -39.24 10.85
C ILE A 68 1.63 -37.75 11.18
N ILE A 69 1.97 -36.96 10.19
CA ILE A 69 1.81 -35.51 10.28
C ILE A 69 0.31 -35.27 10.13
N ASN A 70 -0.33 -34.99 11.24
CA ASN A 70 -1.73 -34.53 11.28
C ASN A 70 -1.84 -33.17 10.58
N THR A 71 -2.03 -33.19 9.28
CA THR A 71 -2.35 -32.01 8.45
C THR A 71 -3.76 -31.46 8.72
N THR A 72 -4.52 -32.09 9.59
CA THR A 72 -5.89 -31.66 9.94
C THR A 72 -5.93 -30.62 11.07
N THR A 73 -4.85 -30.46 11.82
CA THR A 73 -4.79 -29.50 12.94
C THR A 73 -4.44 -28.06 12.51
N THR A 74 -3.83 -27.91 11.33
CA THR A 74 -3.36 -26.60 10.86
C THR A 74 -4.48 -25.71 10.29
N VAL A 75 -5.55 -26.29 9.74
CA VAL A 75 -6.65 -25.54 9.16
C VAL A 75 -7.67 -25.08 10.23
N ALA A 76 -7.84 -25.86 11.30
CA ALA A 76 -8.70 -25.46 12.43
C ALA A 76 -8.08 -24.35 13.28
N ASN A 77 -6.74 -24.25 13.33
CA ASN A 77 -6.03 -23.21 14.08
C ASN A 77 -5.98 -21.86 13.33
N MET A 78 -6.21 -21.80 12.01
CA MET A 78 -6.25 -20.53 11.29
C MET A 78 -7.54 -19.72 11.49
N LEU A 79 -8.61 -20.33 12.00
CA LEU A 79 -9.87 -19.64 12.32
C LEU A 79 -9.96 -19.18 13.78
N ASN A 80 -8.98 -19.50 14.62
CA ASN A 80 -9.02 -19.22 16.06
C ASN A 80 -7.78 -18.50 16.60
N GLN A 81 -6.92 -17.95 15.73
CA GLN A 81 -5.70 -17.25 16.17
C GLN A 81 -5.91 -15.76 16.32
N ASN A 82 -6.63 -15.36 17.38
CA ASN A 82 -6.42 -14.05 17.98
C ASN A 82 -6.17 -14.15 19.49
N THR A 83 -5.64 -15.29 19.94
CA THR A 83 -5.15 -15.43 21.31
C THR A 83 -3.69 -15.80 21.22
N THR A 84 -2.81 -14.80 21.35
CA THR A 84 -1.37 -15.07 21.48
C THR A 84 -1.10 -15.47 22.92
N THR A 85 -0.94 -16.76 23.16
CA THR A 85 -0.48 -17.28 24.45
C THR A 85 1.03 -17.32 24.42
N THR A 86 1.68 -16.30 24.95
CA THR A 86 3.12 -16.34 25.22
C THR A 86 3.30 -17.10 26.52
N THR A 87 3.86 -18.29 26.48
CA THR A 87 4.16 -19.14 27.63
C THR A 87 5.41 -18.60 28.34
N THR A 88 5.32 -17.48 29.04
CA THR A 88 6.16 -17.23 30.21
C THR A 88 5.43 -17.87 31.39
N ALA A 89 6.14 -18.61 32.26
CA ALA A 89 5.55 -19.22 33.43
C ALA A 89 4.95 -18.11 34.29
N ALA A 90 3.63 -17.89 34.14
CA ALA A 90 2.91 -16.88 34.89
C ALA A 90 2.88 -17.30 36.37
N GLU A 91 3.18 -16.35 37.25
CA GLU A 91 3.02 -16.60 38.67
C GLU A 91 1.57 -16.93 38.99
N LYS A 92 1.37 -17.85 39.94
CA LYS A 92 0.04 -18.35 40.31
C LYS A 92 -0.85 -17.18 40.74
N GLY A 93 -1.83 -16.81 39.87
CA GLY A 93 -2.76 -15.71 40.11
C GLY A 93 -2.74 -14.59 39.08
N ASP A 94 -1.89 -14.65 38.04
CA ASP A 94 -1.92 -13.72 36.91
C ASP A 94 -2.89 -14.17 35.83
N VAL A 95 -3.25 -13.26 34.94
CA VAL A 95 -4.07 -13.57 33.77
C VAL A 95 -3.25 -14.38 32.77
N GLU A 96 -3.79 -15.54 32.35
CA GLU A 96 -3.17 -16.48 31.41
C GLU A 96 -3.77 -16.38 30.02
N SER A 97 -5.04 -15.94 29.91
CA SER A 97 -5.71 -15.73 28.62
C SER A 97 -6.83 -14.71 28.71
N ILE A 98 -7.10 -14.05 27.58
CA ILE A 98 -8.24 -13.15 27.36
C ILE A 98 -9.08 -13.69 26.21
N SER A 99 -10.39 -13.75 26.40
CA SER A 99 -11.35 -14.04 25.34
C SER A 99 -12.42 -12.95 25.25
N LEU A 100 -12.93 -12.73 24.04
CA LEU A 100 -13.90 -11.69 23.73
C LEU A 100 -15.17 -12.32 23.14
N THR A 101 -16.31 -11.66 23.35
CA THR A 101 -17.59 -12.13 22.76
C THR A 101 -17.60 -11.99 21.23
N PHE A 102 -16.72 -11.17 20.67
CA PHE A 102 -16.50 -11.05 19.22
C PHE A 102 -15.07 -10.55 18.92
N TYR A 103 -14.52 -10.98 17.79
CA TYR A 103 -13.18 -10.61 17.29
C TYR A 103 -13.24 -9.78 16.01
N ALA A 104 -14.44 -9.50 15.51
CA ALA A 104 -14.70 -8.59 14.42
C ALA A 104 -15.99 -7.81 14.65
N ALA A 105 -16.02 -6.55 14.25
CA ALA A 105 -17.20 -5.69 14.36
C ALA A 105 -17.29 -4.78 13.14
N ASN A 106 -18.49 -4.76 12.53
CA ASN A 106 -18.86 -3.71 11.58
C ASN A 106 -19.78 -2.75 12.33
N ILE A 107 -19.42 -1.46 12.33
CA ILE A 107 -20.16 -0.39 12.99
C ILE A 107 -20.25 0.81 12.06
N LYS A 108 -21.27 1.65 12.19
CA LYS A 108 -21.39 2.92 11.46
C LYS A 108 -20.65 4.03 12.20
N VAL A 109 -20.36 5.11 11.51
CA VAL A 109 -19.84 6.33 12.14
C VAL A 109 -20.83 6.79 13.23
N GLY A 110 -20.33 7.07 14.44
CA GLY A 110 -21.13 7.42 15.62
C GLY A 110 -21.66 6.24 16.42
N ASP A 111 -21.66 5.02 15.86
CA ASP A 111 -22.09 3.82 16.60
C ASP A 111 -21.08 3.44 17.69
N LYS A 112 -21.63 2.86 18.75
CA LYS A 112 -20.83 2.30 19.86
C LYS A 112 -21.02 0.79 19.94
N LYS A 113 -19.93 0.07 20.22
CA LYS A 113 -19.94 -1.36 20.45
C LYS A 113 -18.93 -1.72 21.53
N MET A 114 -19.26 -2.69 22.38
CA MET A 114 -18.38 -3.14 23.46
C MET A 114 -18.32 -4.66 23.47
N PRO A 115 -17.15 -5.30 23.38
CA PRO A 115 -17.01 -6.72 23.63
C PRO A 115 -17.08 -7.00 25.14
N ILE A 116 -17.64 -8.16 25.51
CA ILE A 116 -17.47 -8.65 26.87
C ILE A 116 -16.12 -9.36 26.94
N VAL A 117 -15.29 -8.93 27.90
CA VAL A 117 -13.97 -9.52 28.17
C VAL A 117 -14.10 -10.62 29.20
N THR A 118 -13.53 -11.77 28.95
CA THR A 118 -13.39 -12.86 29.89
C THR A 118 -11.92 -13.19 30.08
N MET A 119 -11.41 -13.09 31.30
CA MET A 119 -10.04 -13.41 31.66
C MET A 119 -9.96 -14.73 32.43
N SER A 120 -9.00 -15.54 32.09
CA SER A 120 -8.72 -16.81 32.76
C SER A 120 -7.31 -16.78 33.37
N PRO A 121 -7.13 -17.40 34.56
CA PRO A 121 -8.11 -18.09 35.38
C PRO A 121 -9.10 -17.11 36.04
N SER A 122 -10.31 -17.59 36.37
CA SER A 122 -11.35 -16.74 36.95
C SER A 122 -11.00 -16.14 38.31
N ASN A 123 -10.00 -16.70 38.99
CA ASN A 123 -9.44 -16.24 40.27
C ASN A 123 -8.15 -15.43 40.14
N ALA A 124 -7.79 -14.95 38.95
CA ALA A 124 -6.66 -14.04 38.76
C ALA A 124 -6.80 -12.81 39.66
N LYS A 125 -5.69 -12.39 40.25
CA LYS A 125 -5.66 -11.34 41.30
C LYS A 125 -5.98 -9.95 40.75
N ASP A 126 -5.49 -9.64 39.54
CA ASP A 126 -5.72 -8.38 38.88
C ASP A 126 -6.28 -8.66 37.46
N LYS A 127 -7.50 -8.25 37.22
CA LYS A 127 -8.21 -8.34 35.92
C LYS A 127 -8.38 -6.97 35.29
N SER A 128 -7.60 -6.00 35.69
CA SER A 128 -7.61 -4.68 35.08
C SER A 128 -7.20 -4.75 33.63
N GLU A 129 -7.90 -3.99 32.80
CA GLU A 129 -7.77 -3.95 31.35
C GLU A 129 -7.03 -2.69 30.91
N ILE A 130 -6.25 -2.81 29.83
CA ILE A 130 -5.67 -1.69 29.09
C ILE A 130 -6.22 -1.79 27.67
N TRP A 131 -6.88 -0.73 27.22
CA TRP A 131 -7.49 -0.64 25.90
C TRP A 131 -6.71 0.31 25.00
N GLU A 132 -6.44 -0.11 23.76
CA GLU A 132 -5.73 0.68 22.76
C GLU A 132 -6.41 0.56 21.41
N SER A 133 -6.40 1.63 20.63
CA SER A 133 -6.79 1.62 19.22
C SER A 133 -5.57 1.76 18.34
N SER A 134 -5.43 0.93 17.32
CA SER A 134 -4.38 1.04 16.32
C SER A 134 -4.55 2.29 15.43
N ASN A 135 -5.78 2.85 15.36
CA ASN A 135 -6.06 4.09 14.63
C ASN A 135 -7.29 4.80 15.21
N THR A 136 -7.06 5.80 16.04
CA THR A 136 -8.11 6.59 16.70
C THR A 136 -8.91 7.48 15.74
N VAL A 137 -8.42 7.72 14.52
CA VAL A 137 -9.17 8.44 13.47
C VAL A 137 -10.31 7.57 12.93
N ILE A 138 -10.14 6.23 12.92
CA ILE A 138 -11.15 5.28 12.43
C ILE A 138 -12.08 4.87 13.55
N ALA A 139 -11.54 4.44 14.70
CA ALA A 139 -12.32 4.13 15.88
C ALA A 139 -11.53 4.43 17.15
N THR A 140 -12.20 4.95 18.16
CA THR A 140 -11.64 5.11 19.50
C THR A 140 -12.16 4.03 20.44
N VAL A 141 -11.46 3.80 21.55
CA VAL A 141 -11.91 2.96 22.66
C VAL A 141 -11.66 3.68 23.98
N ASP A 142 -12.61 3.60 24.89
CA ASP A 142 -12.44 4.15 26.23
C ASP A 142 -11.89 3.09 27.22
N GLU A 143 -11.59 3.51 28.45
CA GLU A 143 -11.06 2.64 29.52
C GLU A 143 -12.02 1.49 29.91
N LYS A 144 -13.27 1.55 29.49
CA LYS A 144 -14.30 0.53 29.73
C LYS A 144 -14.48 -0.43 28.55
N GLY A 145 -13.74 -0.25 27.46
CA GLY A 145 -13.86 -1.05 26.26
C GLY A 145 -15.00 -0.63 25.32
N ASN A 146 -15.57 0.59 25.49
CA ASN A 146 -16.55 1.10 24.53
C ASN A 146 -15.82 1.58 23.26
N ILE A 147 -16.05 0.87 22.19
CA ILE A 147 -15.54 1.19 20.86
C ILE A 147 -16.50 2.17 20.19
N LEU A 148 -16.02 3.31 19.72
CA LEU A 148 -16.78 4.31 18.98
C LEU A 148 -16.25 4.40 17.56
N GLY A 149 -17.10 4.22 16.54
CA GLY A 149 -16.79 4.50 15.14
C GLY A 149 -16.66 6.00 14.91
N VAL A 150 -15.48 6.44 14.40
CA VAL A 150 -15.17 7.87 14.19
C VAL A 150 -15.24 8.22 12.70
N SER A 151 -14.57 7.44 11.86
CA SER A 151 -14.61 7.63 10.41
C SER A 151 -14.52 6.28 9.69
N PRO A 152 -15.00 6.19 8.45
CA PRO A 152 -14.94 4.95 7.68
C PRO A 152 -13.50 4.44 7.51
N GLY A 153 -13.35 3.12 7.67
CA GLY A 153 -12.05 2.46 7.59
C GLY A 153 -12.00 1.18 8.45
N THR A 154 -10.81 0.59 8.53
CA THR A 154 -10.58 -0.59 9.36
C THR A 154 -9.42 -0.32 10.31
N CYS A 155 -9.59 -0.66 11.59
CA CYS A 155 -8.55 -0.62 12.60
C CYS A 155 -8.68 -1.83 13.54
N TYR A 156 -7.71 -1.96 14.46
CA TYR A 156 -7.75 -2.98 15.50
C TYR A 156 -7.86 -2.31 16.88
N ILE A 157 -8.74 -2.85 17.70
CA ILE A 157 -8.86 -2.49 19.12
C ILE A 157 -8.28 -3.63 19.91
N THR A 158 -7.25 -3.34 20.71
CA THR A 158 -6.54 -4.31 21.53
C THR A 158 -6.92 -4.12 22.99
N VAL A 159 -7.25 -5.22 23.68
CA VAL A 159 -7.32 -5.27 25.15
C VAL A 159 -6.19 -6.12 25.68
N LYS A 160 -5.45 -5.57 26.65
CA LYS A 160 -4.31 -6.22 27.33
C LYS A 160 -4.63 -6.40 28.80
N SER A 161 -4.14 -7.49 29.41
CA SER A 161 -4.11 -7.58 30.86
C SER A 161 -3.10 -6.61 31.45
N LYS A 162 -3.49 -5.84 32.46
CA LYS A 162 -2.57 -4.94 33.13
C LYS A 162 -1.50 -5.68 33.95
N SER A 163 -1.86 -6.84 34.54
CA SER A 163 -0.93 -7.67 35.33
C SER A 163 0.02 -8.49 34.43
N ASN A 164 -0.39 -8.79 33.19
CA ASN A 164 0.41 -9.55 32.22
C ASN A 164 0.19 -9.00 30.81
N PRO A 165 0.88 -7.91 30.40
CA PRO A 165 0.65 -7.24 29.12
C PRO A 165 0.92 -8.08 27.86
N GLU A 166 1.64 -9.21 28.00
CA GLU A 166 1.85 -10.18 26.91
C GLU A 166 0.58 -10.97 26.59
N VAL A 167 -0.39 -10.95 27.51
CA VAL A 167 -1.72 -11.58 27.30
C VAL A 167 -2.69 -10.52 26.83
N TYR A 168 -3.09 -10.63 25.56
CA TYR A 168 -4.00 -9.68 24.94
C TYR A 168 -4.98 -10.36 23.98
N ALA A 169 -6.00 -9.63 23.58
CA ALA A 169 -6.92 -9.99 22.49
C ALA A 169 -7.25 -8.78 21.64
N GLU A 170 -7.58 -9.00 20.38
CA GLU A 170 -7.85 -7.93 19.41
C GLU A 170 -9.23 -8.08 18.77
N VAL A 171 -9.85 -6.94 18.48
CA VAL A 171 -11.08 -6.84 17.67
C VAL A 171 -10.74 -6.11 16.38
N LYS A 172 -10.95 -6.74 15.23
CA LYS A 172 -10.95 -6.05 13.93
C LYS A 172 -12.22 -5.21 13.83
N VAL A 173 -12.10 -3.88 13.80
CA VAL A 173 -13.23 -2.96 13.69
C VAL A 173 -13.25 -2.38 12.28
N THR A 174 -14.35 -2.57 11.57
CA THR A 174 -14.63 -1.89 10.29
C THR A 174 -15.72 -0.87 10.54
N VAL A 175 -15.40 0.40 10.39
CA VAL A 175 -16.34 1.50 10.44
C VAL A 175 -16.83 1.78 9.03
N VAL A 176 -18.14 1.81 8.83
CA VAL A 176 -18.79 2.14 7.56
C VAL A 176 -19.48 3.52 7.68
N ALA A 177 -19.57 4.24 6.57
CA ALA A 177 -20.33 5.49 6.52
C ALA A 177 -21.81 5.24 6.83
N ASN A 178 -22.52 6.26 7.33
CA ASN A 178 -23.96 6.22 7.43
C ASN A 178 -24.58 6.23 6.02
N GLU A 179 -25.68 5.48 5.83
CA GLU A 179 -26.33 5.43 4.51
C GLU A 179 -26.90 6.79 4.08
N GLU A 180 -27.19 7.68 5.01
CA GLU A 180 -27.63 9.06 4.75
C GLU A 180 -26.49 9.91 4.17
N ASP A 181 -25.22 9.58 4.45
CA ASP A 181 -24.04 10.25 3.87
C ASP A 181 -23.73 9.75 2.46
N ALA A 182 -24.33 8.64 2.02
CA ALA A 182 -24.08 8.04 0.72
C ALA A 182 -24.86 8.69 -0.44
N GLU A 183 -25.89 9.49 -0.16
CA GLU A 183 -26.75 10.13 -1.17
C GLU A 183 -26.40 11.60 -1.49
N THR A 184 -25.50 12.21 -0.77
CA THR A 184 -25.01 13.53 -1.18
C THR A 184 -23.88 13.36 -2.18
N THR A 185 -24.22 13.38 -3.46
CA THR A 185 -23.26 13.79 -4.49
C THR A 185 -22.82 15.20 -4.11
N PRO A 186 -21.58 15.40 -3.61
CA PRO A 186 -21.16 16.74 -3.20
C PRO A 186 -21.00 17.59 -4.44
N THR A 187 -22.00 18.36 -4.75
CA THR A 187 -21.90 19.45 -5.69
C THR A 187 -21.42 20.66 -4.90
N SER A 188 -20.15 20.68 -4.48
CA SER A 188 -19.63 21.91 -3.91
C SER A 188 -18.12 21.89 -3.78
N SER A 189 -17.49 22.90 -4.34
CA SER A 189 -16.17 23.43 -4.07
C SER A 189 -16.06 24.08 -2.67
N ASP A 190 -16.90 23.74 -1.71
CA ASP A 190 -16.77 24.25 -0.35
C ASP A 190 -15.67 23.47 0.38
N ALA A 191 -14.46 24.04 0.35
CA ALA A 191 -13.29 23.51 1.05
C ALA A 191 -13.34 23.74 2.58
N SER A 192 -14.51 23.91 3.17
CA SER A 192 -14.66 24.13 4.61
C SER A 192 -14.55 22.83 5.42
N GLN A 193 -14.84 21.67 4.80
CA GLN A 193 -14.76 20.36 5.42
C GLN A 193 -14.17 19.32 4.46
N PRO A 194 -13.45 18.30 4.96
CA PRO A 194 -13.03 17.17 4.17
C PRO A 194 -14.22 16.40 3.59
N THR A 195 -14.16 16.02 2.31
CA THR A 195 -15.23 15.27 1.66
C THR A 195 -14.91 13.77 1.69
N TYR A 196 -15.92 12.99 2.08
CA TYR A 196 -15.88 11.52 2.05
C TYR A 196 -16.92 10.98 1.07
N VAL A 197 -16.54 10.04 0.21
CA VAL A 197 -17.44 9.33 -0.70
C VAL A 197 -17.32 7.84 -0.45
N LYS A 198 -18.41 7.18 -0.11
CA LYS A 198 -18.42 5.75 0.30
C LYS A 198 -17.35 5.43 1.36
N GLY A 199 -17.14 6.37 2.29
CA GLY A 199 -16.16 6.24 3.36
C GLY A 199 -14.71 6.51 2.98
N VAL A 200 -14.43 6.92 1.76
CA VAL A 200 -13.09 7.28 1.30
C VAL A 200 -12.93 8.79 1.33
N LEU A 201 -11.92 9.29 2.04
CA LEU A 201 -11.52 10.70 2.02
C LEU A 201 -11.02 11.08 0.62
N ILE A 202 -11.61 12.09 0.00
CA ILE A 202 -11.28 12.51 -1.36
C ILE A 202 -10.51 13.83 -1.36
N ALA A 203 -9.44 13.86 -2.13
CA ALA A 203 -8.76 15.07 -2.57
C ALA A 203 -8.39 14.88 -4.05
N ASN A 204 -9.05 15.58 -4.94
CA ASN A 204 -8.77 15.59 -6.38
C ASN A 204 -9.17 16.94 -6.98
N LYS A 205 -9.22 17.09 -8.28
CA LYS A 205 -9.53 18.38 -8.90
C LYS A 205 -10.93 18.92 -8.58
N SER A 206 -11.90 18.06 -8.29
CA SER A 206 -13.26 18.46 -7.92
C SER A 206 -13.44 18.69 -6.43
N TYR A 207 -12.61 18.06 -5.60
CA TYR A 207 -12.77 18.00 -4.15
C TYR A 207 -11.52 18.53 -3.46
N ALA A 208 -11.68 19.70 -2.82
CA ALA A 208 -10.60 20.34 -2.06
C ALA A 208 -10.68 20.00 -0.57
N LEU A 209 -9.54 19.92 0.07
CA LEU A 209 -9.40 19.86 1.53
C LEU A 209 -9.32 21.29 2.12
N PRO A 210 -9.80 21.49 3.35
CA PRO A 210 -9.59 22.73 4.07
C PRO A 210 -8.12 23.12 4.15
N LYS A 211 -7.84 24.43 4.15
CA LYS A 211 -6.46 24.93 4.24
C LYS A 211 -5.74 24.46 5.51
N ASP A 212 -6.46 24.38 6.61
CA ASP A 212 -5.98 23.99 7.93
C ASP A 212 -6.02 22.46 8.17
N TYR A 213 -6.51 21.67 7.20
CA TYR A 213 -6.45 20.22 7.28
C TYR A 213 -5.00 19.74 7.20
N ASN A 214 -4.43 19.34 8.35
CA ASN A 214 -3.00 19.10 8.53
C ASN A 214 -2.72 17.89 9.43
N PRO A 215 -3.15 16.67 9.02
CA PRO A 215 -3.05 15.46 9.85
C PRO A 215 -1.62 14.91 9.97
N GLY A 216 -0.68 15.33 9.13
CA GLY A 216 0.60 14.65 8.95
C GLY A 216 0.45 13.36 8.12
N LEU A 217 1.54 12.58 7.99
CA LEU A 217 1.47 11.25 7.37
C LEU A 217 0.74 10.30 8.34
N ASP A 218 -0.31 9.66 7.85
CA ASP A 218 -1.12 8.74 8.64
C ASP A 218 -0.27 7.55 9.15
N PRO A 219 -0.30 7.23 10.45
CA PRO A 219 0.53 6.17 11.03
C PRO A 219 0.25 4.78 10.42
N THR A 220 -1.02 4.49 10.07
CA THR A 220 -1.38 3.22 9.42
C THR A 220 -0.84 3.15 8.01
N THR A 221 -0.98 4.24 7.26
CA THR A 221 -0.38 4.37 5.92
C THR A 221 1.13 4.15 5.97
N LYS A 222 1.81 4.75 6.94
CA LYS A 222 3.25 4.57 7.14
C LYS A 222 3.61 3.12 7.44
N SER A 223 2.96 2.49 8.41
CA SER A 223 3.27 1.11 8.79
C SER A 223 2.95 0.09 7.69
N GLN A 224 1.87 0.29 6.93
CA GLN A 224 1.55 -0.57 5.78
C GLN A 224 2.57 -0.39 4.64
N PHE A 225 3.08 0.82 4.45
CA PHE A 225 4.16 1.06 3.50
C PHE A 225 5.47 0.38 3.95
N GLU A 226 5.79 0.41 5.23
CA GLU A 226 6.97 -0.28 5.78
C GLU A 226 6.90 -1.79 5.56
N LEU A 227 5.71 -2.40 5.72
CA LEU A 227 5.47 -3.82 5.40
C LEU A 227 5.65 -4.09 3.90
N LEU A 228 5.08 -3.25 3.04
CA LEU A 228 5.24 -3.33 1.58
C LEU A 228 6.72 -3.28 1.18
N SER A 229 7.47 -2.30 1.69
CA SER A 229 8.90 -2.12 1.43
C SER A 229 9.72 -3.33 1.92
N ALA A 230 9.41 -3.85 3.11
CA ALA A 230 10.08 -5.02 3.67
C ALA A 230 9.86 -6.28 2.82
N ASP A 231 8.66 -6.47 2.28
CA ASP A 231 8.35 -7.63 1.44
C ASP A 231 8.97 -7.51 0.04
N ALA A 232 8.95 -6.32 -0.57
CA ALA A 232 9.67 -6.04 -1.81
C ALA A 232 11.18 -6.32 -1.67
N LYS A 233 11.76 -5.95 -0.53
CA LYS A 233 13.17 -6.20 -0.22
C LYS A 233 13.52 -7.69 -0.15
N LYS A 234 12.62 -8.56 0.30
CA LYS A 234 12.82 -10.02 0.29
C LYS A 234 12.92 -10.58 -1.13
N GLU A 235 12.32 -9.87 -2.10
CA GLU A 235 12.39 -10.19 -3.53
C GLU A 235 13.55 -9.47 -4.25
N GLY A 236 14.43 -8.78 -3.49
CA GLY A 236 15.60 -8.08 -4.03
C GLY A 236 15.30 -6.69 -4.61
N LEU A 237 14.11 -6.14 -4.33
CA LEU A 237 13.66 -4.84 -4.82
C LEU A 237 13.82 -3.78 -3.72
N ASP A 238 14.22 -2.56 -4.11
CA ASP A 238 14.35 -1.42 -3.19
C ASP A 238 13.23 -0.41 -3.41
N ILE A 239 12.14 -0.55 -2.65
CA ILE A 239 11.03 0.41 -2.64
C ILE A 239 11.12 1.24 -1.36
N HIS A 240 11.36 2.53 -1.49
CA HIS A 240 11.49 3.45 -0.36
C HIS A 240 10.65 4.71 -0.52
N LEU A 241 10.30 5.33 0.59
CA LEU A 241 9.51 6.56 0.64
C LEU A 241 10.36 7.75 0.20
N SER A 242 9.88 8.48 -0.80
CA SER A 242 10.49 9.72 -1.29
C SER A 242 9.71 10.95 -0.84
N SER A 243 8.38 10.91 -0.87
CA SER A 243 7.50 12.00 -0.43
C SER A 243 6.27 11.43 0.26
N GLY A 244 5.88 12.02 1.39
CA GLY A 244 4.68 11.64 2.13
C GLY A 244 3.72 12.83 2.27
N PHE A 245 3.36 13.14 3.52
CA PHE A 245 2.47 14.27 3.81
C PHE A 245 3.01 15.59 3.27
N ARG A 246 2.10 16.41 2.71
CA ARG A 246 2.40 17.74 2.17
C ARG A 246 1.31 18.72 2.57
N SER A 247 1.65 19.74 3.36
CA SER A 247 0.68 20.75 3.81
C SER A 247 0.16 21.62 2.65
N TYR A 248 -0.99 22.25 2.85
CA TYR A 248 -1.58 23.21 1.91
C TYR A 248 -0.58 24.30 1.46
N ASP A 249 0.12 24.94 2.41
CA ASP A 249 1.03 26.04 2.10
C ASP A 249 2.30 25.54 1.37
N TYR A 250 2.75 24.33 1.64
CA TYR A 250 3.85 23.72 0.88
C TYR A 250 3.41 23.41 -0.56
N GLN A 251 2.22 22.83 -0.74
CA GLN A 251 1.64 22.58 -2.07
C GLN A 251 1.44 23.88 -2.85
N LYS A 252 0.99 24.96 -2.20
CA LYS A 252 0.83 26.28 -2.80
C LYS A 252 2.16 26.80 -3.37
N ARG A 253 3.28 26.65 -2.65
CA ARG A 253 4.60 27.07 -3.13
C ARG A 253 5.03 26.28 -4.36
N ILE A 254 4.89 24.95 -4.32
CA ILE A 254 5.25 24.09 -5.43
C ILE A 254 4.43 24.41 -6.67
N TYR A 255 3.11 24.47 -6.51
CA TYR A 255 2.19 24.75 -7.61
C TYR A 255 2.47 26.09 -8.27
N ASN A 256 2.65 27.16 -7.48
CA ASN A 256 2.97 28.49 -8.01
C ASN A 256 4.29 28.50 -8.78
N ASN A 257 5.30 27.76 -8.33
CA ASN A 257 6.56 27.62 -9.07
C ASN A 257 6.35 26.98 -10.45
N TYR A 258 5.49 25.93 -10.52
CA TYR A 258 5.15 25.30 -11.78
C TYR A 258 4.31 26.19 -12.69
N VAL A 259 3.35 26.94 -12.12
CA VAL A 259 2.57 27.94 -12.90
C VAL A 259 3.49 29.00 -13.51
N ASN A 260 4.43 29.53 -12.73
CA ASN A 260 5.41 30.51 -13.20
C ASN A 260 6.31 29.96 -14.31
N ALA A 261 6.71 28.68 -14.22
CA ALA A 261 7.62 28.06 -15.18
C ALA A 261 6.92 27.58 -16.46
N TYR A 262 5.70 27.05 -16.36
CA TYR A 262 5.03 26.31 -17.43
C TYR A 262 3.65 26.83 -17.82
N GLY A 263 3.10 27.79 -17.06
CA GLY A 263 1.71 28.23 -17.18
C GLY A 263 0.73 27.31 -16.46
N GLN A 264 -0.43 27.85 -16.07
CA GLN A 264 -1.41 27.15 -15.25
C GLN A 264 -1.97 25.89 -15.93
N SER A 265 -2.35 25.96 -17.20
CA SER A 265 -2.92 24.80 -17.92
C SER A 265 -1.95 23.62 -18.01
N THR A 266 -0.64 23.90 -18.10
CA THR A 266 0.38 22.85 -18.10
C THR A 266 0.61 22.32 -16.68
N ALA A 267 0.73 23.22 -15.68
CA ALA A 267 0.91 22.83 -14.29
C ALA A 267 -0.23 21.93 -13.78
N ASP A 268 -1.46 22.23 -14.16
CA ASP A 268 -2.65 21.44 -13.80
C ASP A 268 -2.61 19.98 -14.29
N THR A 269 -1.78 19.64 -15.28
CA THR A 269 -1.70 18.27 -15.80
C THR A 269 -0.87 17.33 -14.91
N PHE A 270 0.00 17.85 -14.04
CA PHE A 270 0.93 17.06 -13.23
C PHE A 270 1.10 17.56 -11.79
N SER A 271 0.48 18.68 -11.41
CA SER A 271 0.54 19.22 -10.05
C SER A 271 -0.84 19.66 -9.59
N ALA A 272 -1.22 19.25 -8.40
CA ALA A 272 -2.49 19.65 -7.81
C ALA A 272 -2.48 21.13 -7.37
N ARG A 273 -3.60 21.83 -7.55
CA ARG A 273 -3.82 23.12 -6.92
C ARG A 273 -3.80 22.99 -5.39
N PRO A 274 -3.50 24.06 -4.63
CA PRO A 274 -3.56 24.04 -3.17
C PRO A 274 -4.94 23.56 -2.67
N GLY A 275 -4.92 22.62 -1.71
CA GLY A 275 -6.14 21.97 -1.23
C GLY A 275 -6.54 20.70 -2.01
N HIS A 276 -6.08 20.52 -3.24
CA HIS A 276 -6.49 19.42 -4.11
C HIS A 276 -5.45 18.26 -4.19
N SER A 277 -4.38 18.35 -3.40
CA SER A 277 -3.33 17.33 -3.38
C SER A 277 -3.68 16.18 -2.44
N GLU A 278 -3.59 14.93 -2.92
CA GLU A 278 -3.76 13.75 -2.06
C GLU A 278 -2.71 13.66 -0.94
N HIS A 279 -1.53 14.23 -1.12
CA HIS A 279 -0.52 14.29 -0.05
C HIS A 279 -1.00 15.05 1.17
N GLN A 280 -1.95 15.99 1.02
CA GLN A 280 -2.53 16.70 2.16
C GLN A 280 -3.45 15.80 2.99
N THR A 281 -3.95 14.69 2.44
CA THR A 281 -4.74 13.71 3.20
C THR A 281 -3.91 12.95 4.24
N GLY A 282 -2.57 12.90 4.07
CA GLY A 282 -1.70 12.00 4.81
C GLY A 282 -1.76 10.53 4.37
N LEU A 283 -2.56 10.22 3.34
CA LEU A 283 -2.81 8.86 2.84
C LEU A 283 -2.11 8.57 1.50
N ALA A 284 -1.29 9.49 0.99
CA ALA A 284 -0.54 9.32 -0.25
C ALA A 284 0.97 9.32 0.01
N ILE A 285 1.67 8.48 -0.75
CA ILE A 285 3.12 8.32 -0.72
C ILE A 285 3.64 8.30 -2.15
N ASP A 286 4.70 9.08 -2.41
CA ASP A 286 5.53 8.90 -3.58
C ASP A 286 6.73 8.03 -3.23
N VAL A 287 7.07 7.08 -4.09
CA VAL A 287 8.19 6.15 -3.88
C VAL A 287 9.30 6.36 -4.89
N ASN A 288 10.53 6.04 -4.51
CA ASN A 288 11.71 6.02 -5.36
C ASN A 288 11.90 7.32 -6.16
N SER A 289 11.94 7.25 -7.49
CA SER A 289 12.06 8.41 -8.38
C SER A 289 10.68 8.99 -8.73
N ILE A 290 10.49 10.29 -8.47
CA ILE A 290 9.25 11.02 -8.77
C ILE A 290 9.33 11.55 -10.21
N ASP A 291 9.55 10.65 -11.16
CA ASP A 291 9.64 10.95 -12.60
C ASP A 291 9.28 9.72 -13.45
N ASP A 292 9.09 9.94 -14.74
CA ASP A 292 8.60 8.93 -15.68
C ASP A 292 9.55 7.73 -15.85
N SER A 293 10.82 7.82 -15.42
CA SER A 293 11.79 6.73 -15.51
C SER A 293 11.46 5.57 -14.56
N PHE A 294 10.80 5.86 -13.44
CA PHE A 294 10.40 4.82 -12.48
C PHE A 294 9.47 3.77 -13.11
N ALA A 295 8.64 4.16 -14.08
CA ALA A 295 7.72 3.24 -14.75
C ALA A 295 8.41 2.06 -15.48
N ALA A 296 9.71 2.17 -15.77
CA ALA A 296 10.49 1.14 -16.45
C ALA A 296 11.26 0.23 -15.47
N THR A 297 11.12 0.43 -14.16
CA THR A 297 11.85 -0.34 -13.15
C THR A 297 11.12 -1.61 -12.72
N PRO A 298 11.84 -2.63 -12.24
CA PRO A 298 11.23 -3.81 -11.63
C PRO A 298 10.37 -3.46 -10.41
N GLU A 299 10.79 -2.45 -9.62
CA GLU A 299 10.07 -1.95 -8.45
C GLU A 299 8.68 -1.43 -8.83
N SER A 300 8.58 -0.65 -9.92
CA SER A 300 7.29 -0.16 -10.42
C SER A 300 6.37 -1.29 -10.86
N ALA A 301 6.90 -2.30 -11.56
CA ALA A 301 6.12 -3.47 -11.98
C ALA A 301 5.61 -4.30 -10.79
N TRP A 302 6.46 -4.49 -9.79
CA TRP A 302 6.11 -5.17 -8.56
C TRP A 302 5.06 -4.38 -7.77
N LEU A 303 5.25 -3.07 -7.63
CA LEU A 303 4.33 -2.16 -6.94
C LEU A 303 2.93 -2.20 -7.58
N ALA A 304 2.86 -2.11 -8.91
CA ALA A 304 1.59 -2.19 -9.65
C ALA A 304 0.82 -3.49 -9.38
N SER A 305 1.54 -4.61 -9.16
CA SER A 305 0.94 -5.93 -8.96
C SER A 305 0.63 -6.25 -7.48
N ASN A 306 1.31 -5.60 -6.52
CA ASN A 306 1.30 -6.01 -5.12
C ASN A 306 0.78 -4.94 -4.15
N ALA A 307 0.76 -3.66 -4.51
CA ALA A 307 0.44 -2.56 -3.60
C ALA A 307 -0.92 -2.74 -2.91
N HIS A 308 -1.92 -3.31 -3.61
CA HIS A 308 -3.26 -3.54 -3.07
C HIS A 308 -3.28 -4.47 -1.86
N ARG A 309 -2.33 -5.42 -1.76
CA ARG A 309 -2.18 -6.35 -0.63
C ARG A 309 -1.84 -5.64 0.68
N TYR A 310 -1.28 -4.44 0.58
CA TYR A 310 -0.90 -3.56 1.69
C TYR A 310 -1.85 -2.36 1.83
N GLY A 311 -2.96 -2.37 1.10
CA GLY A 311 -3.98 -1.33 1.15
C GLY A 311 -3.72 -0.13 0.24
N PHE A 312 -2.79 -0.20 -0.71
CA PHE A 312 -2.48 0.88 -1.65
C PHE A 312 -2.99 0.59 -3.06
N ILE A 313 -3.27 1.64 -3.79
CA ILE A 313 -3.50 1.61 -5.25
C ILE A 313 -2.47 2.48 -5.96
N ILE A 314 -2.16 2.17 -7.23
CA ILE A 314 -1.53 3.14 -8.13
C ILE A 314 -2.60 4.18 -8.47
N ARG A 315 -2.43 5.39 -7.96
CA ARG A 315 -3.50 6.40 -7.95
C ARG A 315 -3.83 6.96 -9.31
N TYR A 316 -2.82 7.16 -10.14
CA TYR A 316 -2.94 7.73 -11.49
C TYR A 316 -2.45 6.74 -12.53
N PRO A 317 -3.28 5.72 -12.89
CA PRO A 317 -2.88 4.64 -13.79
C PRO A 317 -2.79 5.11 -15.25
N LYS A 318 -1.94 4.44 -16.02
CA LYS A 318 -1.68 4.75 -17.43
C LYS A 318 -2.95 4.63 -18.30
N GLY A 319 -3.18 5.64 -19.14
CA GLY A 319 -4.32 5.67 -20.07
C GLY A 319 -5.63 6.14 -19.44
N LYS A 320 -5.59 6.59 -18.17
CA LYS A 320 -6.76 7.08 -17.42
C LYS A 320 -6.66 8.58 -17.09
N GLU A 321 -5.78 9.32 -17.77
CA GLU A 321 -5.51 10.74 -17.54
C GLU A 321 -6.76 11.61 -17.73
N HIS A 322 -7.63 11.20 -18.67
CA HIS A 322 -8.90 11.89 -18.95
C HIS A 322 -9.96 11.75 -17.84
N ILE A 323 -9.77 10.77 -16.94
CA ILE A 323 -10.65 10.51 -15.79
C ILE A 323 -10.06 11.14 -14.54
N THR A 324 -8.80 10.82 -14.22
CA THR A 324 -8.14 11.31 -13.01
C THR A 324 -7.74 12.79 -13.10
N GLY A 325 -7.58 13.29 -14.32
CA GLY A 325 -7.12 14.66 -14.59
C GLY A 325 -5.60 14.85 -14.46
N TYR A 326 -4.85 13.80 -14.10
CA TYR A 326 -3.39 13.82 -13.95
C TYR A 326 -2.73 12.83 -14.90
N LYS A 327 -1.48 13.11 -15.28
CA LYS A 327 -0.68 12.16 -16.05
C LYS A 327 -0.46 10.86 -15.28
N TYR A 328 -0.02 9.82 -15.97
CA TYR A 328 0.39 8.58 -15.32
C TYR A 328 1.54 8.82 -14.34
N GLU A 329 1.38 8.34 -13.12
CA GLU A 329 2.37 8.42 -12.04
C GLU A 329 2.54 7.04 -11.40
N SER A 330 3.55 6.29 -11.86
CA SER A 330 3.83 4.93 -11.37
C SER A 330 4.36 4.90 -9.92
N TRP A 331 4.85 6.04 -9.44
CA TRP A 331 5.43 6.23 -8.10
C TRP A 331 4.41 6.65 -7.05
N HIS A 332 3.25 7.22 -7.47
CA HIS A 332 2.25 7.76 -6.56
C HIS A 332 1.24 6.69 -6.14
N ILE A 333 1.30 6.31 -4.87
CA ILE A 333 0.39 5.32 -4.28
C ILE A 333 -0.52 5.96 -3.25
N ARG A 334 -1.79 5.54 -3.25
CA ARG A 334 -2.82 6.00 -2.33
C ARG A 334 -3.29 4.86 -1.43
N TYR A 335 -3.27 5.09 -0.12
CA TYR A 335 -3.80 4.16 0.88
C TYR A 335 -5.33 4.27 1.00
N LEU A 336 -6.00 3.12 0.93
CA LEU A 336 -7.47 2.99 1.03
C LEU A 336 -7.88 1.90 2.06
N GLY A 337 -6.90 1.24 2.69
CA GLY A 337 -7.11 -0.03 3.40
C GLY A 337 -7.16 -1.21 2.44
N VAL A 338 -6.82 -2.41 2.95
CA VAL A 338 -6.59 -3.61 2.13
C VAL A 338 -7.84 -4.00 1.33
N ASP A 339 -9.01 -4.00 1.97
CA ASP A 339 -10.26 -4.45 1.35
C ASP A 339 -10.64 -3.53 0.16
N THR A 340 -10.63 -2.21 0.38
CA THR A 340 -10.98 -1.23 -0.66
C THR A 340 -9.93 -1.19 -1.78
N ALA A 341 -8.64 -1.19 -1.43
CA ALA A 341 -7.57 -1.20 -2.42
C ALA A 341 -7.62 -2.45 -3.30
N THR A 342 -7.90 -3.61 -2.70
CA THR A 342 -8.04 -4.88 -3.44
C THR A 342 -9.28 -4.86 -4.34
N ALA A 343 -10.40 -4.28 -3.89
CA ALA A 343 -11.60 -4.15 -4.71
C ALA A 343 -11.38 -3.21 -5.91
N VAL A 344 -10.72 -2.06 -5.70
CA VAL A 344 -10.34 -1.14 -6.79
C VAL A 344 -9.38 -1.82 -7.76
N TYR A 345 -8.33 -2.49 -7.27
CA TYR A 345 -7.38 -3.21 -8.10
C TYR A 345 -8.06 -4.28 -8.97
N ASN A 346 -8.89 -5.11 -8.39
CA ASN A 346 -9.59 -6.19 -9.09
C ASN A 346 -10.62 -5.68 -10.12
N SER A 347 -11.18 -4.48 -9.90
CA SER A 347 -12.13 -3.87 -10.84
C SER A 347 -11.47 -3.30 -12.09
N GLY A 348 -10.17 -2.99 -12.06
CA GLY A 348 -9.45 -2.28 -13.11
C GLY A 348 -9.89 -0.83 -13.32
N LEU A 349 -10.67 -0.29 -12.36
CA LEU A 349 -11.18 1.08 -12.38
C LEU A 349 -10.20 2.05 -11.69
N THR A 350 -10.26 3.33 -12.04
CA THR A 350 -9.68 4.39 -11.23
C THR A 350 -10.48 4.58 -9.94
N LEU A 351 -9.92 5.32 -8.98
CA LEU A 351 -10.67 5.66 -7.78
C LEU A 351 -11.92 6.49 -8.10
N GLU A 352 -11.84 7.39 -9.07
CA GLU A 352 -12.98 8.17 -9.55
C GLU A 352 -14.10 7.28 -10.11
N GLU A 353 -13.77 6.37 -11.02
CA GLU A 353 -14.73 5.43 -11.62
C GLU A 353 -15.36 4.53 -10.55
N TYR A 354 -14.55 4.00 -9.61
CA TYR A 354 -15.01 3.12 -8.53
C TYR A 354 -16.01 3.80 -7.58
N LEU A 355 -15.74 5.06 -7.27
CA LEU A 355 -16.59 5.87 -6.40
C LEU A 355 -17.76 6.53 -7.13
N GLY A 356 -17.69 6.68 -8.45
CA GLY A 356 -18.68 7.38 -9.27
C GLY A 356 -18.57 8.91 -9.14
N ILE A 357 -17.34 9.45 -9.07
CA ILE A 357 -17.06 10.88 -8.90
C ILE A 357 -16.23 11.45 -10.06
N ASP A 358 -16.26 12.77 -10.21
CA ASP A 358 -15.44 13.49 -11.19
C ASP A 358 -14.10 13.97 -10.60
N SER A 359 -13.15 14.28 -11.49
CA SER A 359 -11.89 14.96 -11.18
C SER A 359 -11.64 16.09 -12.18
N LYS A 360 -12.31 17.23 -11.98
CA LYS A 360 -12.22 18.42 -12.82
C LYS A 360 -12.23 19.68 -11.95
N TYR A 361 -11.37 20.65 -12.28
CA TYR A 361 -11.50 21.97 -11.64
C TYR A 361 -12.77 22.67 -12.14
N SER A 362 -13.54 23.22 -11.21
CA SER A 362 -14.56 24.22 -11.57
C SER A 362 -13.84 25.48 -12.10
N ASN A 363 -14.28 25.98 -13.24
CA ASN A 363 -13.78 27.21 -13.87
C ASN A 363 -14.07 28.43 -13.00
#